data_c4e82e04c21344a78380fe99ff75f4db
#
_entry.id   c4e82e04c21344a78380fe99ff75f4db
#
_cell.length_a   1.000
_cell.length_b   1.000
_cell.length_c   1.000
_cell.angle_alpha   90.00
_cell.angle_beta   90.00
_cell.angle_gamma   90.00
#
_symmetry.space_group_name_H-M   'P 1'
#
loop_
_entity.id
_entity.type
_entity.pdbx_description
1 polymer ?
#
loop_
_entity_poly.entity_id
_entity_poly.type
_entity_poly.pdbx_seq_one_letter_code
_entity_poly.pdbx_strand_id
1 'polypeptide(L)'
;ALKEVPSALQRRLILILLNYIYGKYHTYHTYQLVQSILSLCDTQNGHNEVHLPEQFVAKRSYDELLVEKVQPKLVLSSIYLTENEWIKFGKYRIFVGDLLSHQPTYKNSKAVYYFNSEYIDKPLFVRTFKQGDRIHLPGMEQAKRISRIFIDEKIPVDERQLLPVIATEDEIVAVGSIRHSKKVSKSKRPFDNCVIIIKDDSL
;
A
#
# COMPACT_ATOMS: atom_id res chain seq x y z
N ALA A 1 13.91 3.14 -28.14
CA ALA A 1 15.06 3.32 -27.29
C ALA A 1 15.96 2.08 -27.15
N LEU A 2 15.91 1.27 -26.06
CA LEU A 2 16.88 0.15 -25.89
C LEU A 2 16.79 -0.89 -27.02
N LYS A 3 15.60 -1.21 -27.51
CA LYS A 3 15.36 -2.20 -28.61
C LYS A 3 15.89 -1.77 -29.97
N GLU A 4 16.08 -0.51 -30.22
CA GLU A 4 16.59 0.06 -31.48
C GLU A 4 18.11 -0.01 -31.56
N VAL A 5 18.76 -0.33 -30.45
CA VAL A 5 20.22 -0.44 -30.33
C VAL A 5 20.65 -1.87 -30.66
N PRO A 6 21.78 -2.08 -31.38
CA PRO A 6 22.34 -3.41 -31.65
C PRO A 6 22.51 -4.25 -30.38
N SER A 7 22.24 -5.57 -30.45
CA SER A 7 22.20 -6.49 -29.30
C SER A 7 23.51 -6.46 -28.46
N ALA A 8 24.65 -6.25 -29.10
CA ALA A 8 25.92 -6.13 -28.40
C ALA A 8 25.96 -4.89 -27.48
N LEU A 9 25.42 -3.78 -27.96
CA LEU A 9 25.32 -2.53 -27.17
C LEU A 9 24.26 -2.62 -26.08
N GLN A 10 23.12 -3.30 -26.34
CA GLN A 10 22.12 -3.56 -25.30
C GLN A 10 22.74 -4.31 -24.10
N ARG A 11 23.48 -5.39 -24.38
CA ARG A 11 24.20 -6.15 -23.34
C ARG A 11 25.20 -5.29 -22.58
N ARG A 12 25.94 -4.45 -23.30
CA ARG A 12 26.92 -3.55 -22.68
C ARG A 12 26.27 -2.51 -21.76
N LEU A 13 25.11 -1.98 -22.15
CA LEU A 13 24.34 -1.05 -21.31
C LEU A 13 23.86 -1.72 -20.00
N ILE A 14 23.35 -2.95 -20.09
CA ILE A 14 22.94 -3.71 -18.88
C ILE A 14 24.17 -4.00 -17.99
N LEU A 15 25.31 -4.37 -18.58
CA LEU A 15 26.55 -4.56 -17.80
C LEU A 15 27.01 -3.28 -17.10
N ILE A 16 26.90 -2.13 -17.76
CA ILE A 16 27.20 -0.82 -17.14
C ILE A 16 26.27 -0.57 -15.96
N LEU A 17 24.98 -0.84 -16.12
CA LEU A 17 23.99 -0.71 -15.05
C LEU A 17 24.32 -1.63 -13.86
N LEU A 18 24.62 -2.90 -14.13
CA LEU A 18 25.02 -3.86 -13.08
C LEU A 18 26.33 -3.44 -12.39
N ASN A 19 27.31 -2.92 -13.15
CA ASN A 19 28.52 -2.36 -12.58
C ASN A 19 28.26 -1.16 -11.66
N TYR A 20 27.26 -0.34 -11.98
CA TYR A 20 26.86 0.78 -11.16
C TYR A 20 26.24 0.33 -9.85
N ILE A 21 25.42 -0.74 -9.88
CA ILE A 21 24.71 -1.26 -8.72
C ILE A 21 25.64 -2.07 -7.80
N TYR A 22 26.43 -2.96 -8.37
CA TYR A 22 27.21 -3.95 -7.60
C TYR A 22 28.72 -3.67 -7.57
N GLY A 23 29.21 -2.68 -8.32
CA GLY A 23 30.62 -2.44 -8.53
C GLY A 23 31.22 -3.30 -9.66
N LYS A 24 32.41 -2.91 -10.12
CA LYS A 24 33.13 -3.63 -11.18
C LYS A 24 33.59 -4.99 -10.65
N TYR A 25 33.58 -5.99 -11.55
CA TYR A 25 34.07 -7.37 -11.27
C TYR A 25 33.24 -8.16 -10.27
N HIS A 26 31.99 -7.82 -10.07
CA HIS A 26 31.12 -8.61 -9.20
C HIS A 26 30.74 -9.94 -9.86
N THR A 27 30.63 -11.01 -9.07
CA THR A 27 30.25 -12.36 -9.55
C THR A 27 28.85 -12.43 -10.16
N TYR A 28 28.02 -11.40 -9.94
CA TYR A 28 26.64 -11.30 -10.47
C TYR A 28 26.56 -10.87 -11.93
N HIS A 29 27.69 -10.54 -12.60
CA HIS A 29 27.70 -10.12 -14.01
C HIS A 29 27.67 -11.34 -14.94
N THR A 30 26.71 -12.24 -14.75
CA THR A 30 26.58 -13.44 -15.58
C THR A 30 25.82 -13.14 -16.87
N TYR A 31 26.14 -13.90 -17.93
CA TYR A 31 25.41 -13.85 -19.20
C TYR A 31 23.91 -14.08 -19.00
N GLN A 32 23.56 -15.04 -18.15
CA GLN A 32 22.16 -15.40 -17.85
C GLN A 32 21.39 -14.23 -17.24
N LEU A 33 21.99 -13.51 -16.28
CA LEU A 33 21.36 -12.36 -15.63
C LEU A 33 21.12 -11.23 -16.65
N VAL A 34 22.10 -10.95 -17.49
CA VAL A 34 21.99 -9.94 -18.57
C VAL A 34 20.85 -10.32 -19.52
N GLN A 35 20.75 -11.60 -19.92
CA GLN A 35 19.69 -12.06 -20.81
C GLN A 35 18.31 -11.97 -20.16
N SER A 36 18.20 -12.32 -18.86
CA SER A 36 16.95 -12.21 -18.13
C SER A 36 16.45 -10.76 -18.04
N ILE A 37 17.35 -9.79 -17.82
CA ILE A 37 17.00 -8.38 -17.81
C ILE A 37 16.57 -7.91 -19.21
N LEU A 38 17.29 -8.32 -20.25
CA LEU A 38 16.94 -7.97 -21.63
C LEU A 38 15.58 -8.56 -22.05
N SER A 39 15.24 -9.76 -21.59
CA SER A 39 13.95 -10.40 -21.89
C SER A 39 12.74 -9.62 -21.36
N LEU A 40 12.91 -8.78 -20.33
CA LEU A 40 11.87 -7.85 -19.87
C LEU A 40 11.51 -6.81 -20.93
N CYS A 41 12.45 -6.49 -21.83
CA CYS A 41 12.17 -5.57 -22.91
C CYS A 41 11.28 -6.21 -23.99
N ASP A 42 11.11 -7.54 -24.01
CA ASP A 42 10.27 -8.22 -24.98
C ASP A 42 8.79 -8.18 -24.58
N THR A 43 7.97 -7.60 -25.46
CA THR A 43 6.53 -7.41 -25.21
C THR A 43 5.73 -8.71 -25.17
N GLN A 44 6.30 -9.81 -25.66
CA GLN A 44 5.64 -11.13 -25.72
C GLN A 44 5.84 -11.98 -24.47
N ASN A 45 6.79 -11.60 -23.60
CA ASN A 45 7.03 -12.33 -22.36
C ASN A 45 6.15 -11.75 -21.25
N GLY A 46 5.28 -12.60 -20.68
CA GLY A 46 4.39 -12.23 -19.57
C GLY A 46 5.10 -11.96 -18.24
N HIS A 47 6.44 -12.04 -18.18
CA HIS A 47 7.22 -11.68 -17.01
C HIS A 47 7.49 -10.18 -17.02
N ASN A 48 6.99 -9.51 -16.01
CA ASN A 48 7.17 -8.06 -15.85
C ASN A 48 8.35 -7.70 -14.95
N GLU A 49 8.96 -8.67 -14.27
CA GLU A 49 10.06 -8.45 -13.32
C GLU A 49 11.05 -9.62 -13.29
N VAL A 50 12.31 -9.31 -12.97
CA VAL A 50 13.41 -10.24 -12.74
C VAL A 50 14.05 -9.91 -11.40
N HIS A 51 14.09 -10.88 -10.48
CA HIS A 51 14.80 -10.74 -9.21
C HIS A 51 16.29 -10.75 -9.43
N LEU A 52 16.96 -9.75 -8.87
CA LEU A 52 18.40 -9.59 -8.91
C LEU A 52 19.01 -9.89 -7.54
N PRO A 53 20.32 -10.18 -7.45
CA PRO A 53 21.02 -10.33 -6.18
C PRO A 53 20.87 -9.12 -5.26
N GLU A 54 21.15 -9.30 -3.95
CA GLU A 54 21.12 -8.24 -2.93
C GLU A 54 19.78 -7.48 -2.82
N GLN A 55 18.68 -8.21 -3.05
CA GLN A 55 17.33 -7.64 -2.96
C GLN A 55 17.04 -6.52 -3.99
N PHE A 56 17.70 -6.55 -5.13
CA PHE A 56 17.28 -5.73 -6.25
C PHE A 56 16.25 -6.46 -7.13
N VAL A 57 15.43 -5.69 -7.84
CA VAL A 57 14.51 -6.19 -8.86
C VAL A 57 14.61 -5.29 -10.09
N ALA A 58 14.72 -5.90 -11.25
CA ALA A 58 14.53 -5.23 -12.51
C ALA A 58 13.09 -5.44 -12.96
N LYS A 59 12.37 -4.39 -13.28
CA LYS A 59 11.00 -4.45 -13.77
C LYS A 59 10.79 -3.54 -14.97
N ARG A 60 9.92 -3.94 -15.86
CA ARG A 60 9.47 -3.09 -16.95
C ARG A 60 8.22 -2.32 -16.50
N SER A 61 8.27 -1.01 -16.66
CA SER A 61 7.13 -0.12 -16.47
C SER A 61 6.93 0.68 -17.77
N TYR A 62 5.91 0.33 -18.54
CA TYR A 62 5.65 0.90 -19.87
C TYR A 62 6.87 0.81 -20.79
N ASP A 63 7.52 1.93 -21.10
CA ASP A 63 8.70 2.01 -21.98
C ASP A 63 10.04 2.14 -21.21
N GLU A 64 10.00 2.02 -19.89
CA GLU A 64 11.14 2.13 -19.01
C GLU A 64 11.53 0.80 -18.39
N LEU A 65 12.83 0.54 -18.26
CA LEU A 65 13.42 -0.52 -17.45
C LEU A 65 13.87 0.11 -16.13
N LEU A 66 13.21 -0.27 -15.05
CA LEU A 66 13.50 0.20 -13.70
C LEU A 66 14.29 -0.87 -12.96
N VAL A 67 15.34 -0.46 -12.25
CA VAL A 67 16.03 -1.33 -11.28
C VAL A 67 15.98 -0.66 -9.92
N GLU A 68 15.38 -1.34 -8.98
CA GLU A 68 15.18 -0.81 -7.63
C GLU A 68 15.51 -1.85 -6.57
N LYS A 69 15.93 -1.39 -5.40
CA LYS A 69 16.13 -2.28 -4.26
C LYS A 69 14.77 -2.65 -3.67
N VAL A 70 14.51 -3.96 -3.58
CA VAL A 70 13.29 -4.44 -2.91
C VAL A 70 13.38 -4.03 -1.45
N GLN A 71 12.57 -3.09 -1.04
CA GLN A 71 12.39 -2.80 0.36
C GLN A 71 11.77 -4.05 1.01
N PRO A 72 12.29 -4.52 2.16
CA PRO A 72 11.65 -5.61 2.87
C PRO A 72 10.18 -5.22 3.07
N LYS A 73 9.27 -6.09 2.64
CA LYS A 73 7.84 -5.87 2.87
C LYS A 73 7.66 -5.63 4.36
N LEU A 74 7.33 -4.42 4.72
CA LEU A 74 7.02 -4.07 6.11
C LEU A 74 5.78 -4.86 6.50
N VAL A 75 5.98 -5.99 7.16
CA VAL A 75 4.87 -6.78 7.71
C VAL A 75 4.40 -6.05 8.96
N LEU A 76 3.43 -5.19 8.80
CA LEU A 76 2.81 -4.51 9.91
C LEU A 76 1.89 -5.49 10.63
N SER A 77 2.17 -5.75 11.90
CA SER A 77 1.33 -6.56 12.77
C SER A 77 -0.03 -5.89 12.98
N SER A 78 -1.05 -6.68 13.26
CA SER A 78 -2.34 -6.14 13.70
C SER A 78 -2.18 -5.51 15.09
N ILE A 79 -2.70 -4.29 15.27
CA ILE A 79 -2.62 -3.54 16.53
C ILE A 79 -4.02 -3.11 16.93
N TYR A 80 -4.43 -3.42 18.16
CA TYR A 80 -5.68 -2.89 18.71
C TYR A 80 -5.57 -1.38 18.92
N LEU A 81 -6.65 -0.68 18.62
CA LEU A 81 -6.74 0.77 18.79
C LEU A 81 -7.28 1.06 20.18
N THR A 82 -6.43 1.63 21.03
CA THR A 82 -6.82 2.11 22.35
C THR A 82 -7.57 3.43 22.19
N GLU A 83 -8.69 3.58 22.91
CA GLU A 83 -9.46 4.81 22.91
C GLU A 83 -8.65 5.99 23.44
N ASN A 84 -8.79 7.12 22.77
CA ASN A 84 -8.15 8.39 23.10
C ASN A 84 -6.63 8.41 23.03
N GLU A 85 -6.04 7.43 22.31
CA GLU A 85 -4.60 7.34 22.06
C GLU A 85 -4.26 7.37 20.57
N TRP A 86 -3.11 7.95 20.25
CA TRP A 86 -2.54 7.90 18.90
C TRP A 86 -1.70 6.65 18.72
N ILE A 87 -2.11 5.75 17.83
CA ILE A 87 -1.40 4.52 17.50
C ILE A 87 -0.64 4.71 16.18
N LYS A 88 0.66 4.39 16.17
CA LYS A 88 1.48 4.41 14.97
C LYS A 88 1.34 3.10 14.19
N PHE A 89 1.06 3.21 12.88
CA PHE A 89 0.95 2.08 11.97
C PHE A 89 1.66 2.40 10.65
N GLY A 90 2.89 1.92 10.52
CA GLY A 90 3.77 2.29 9.40
C GLY A 90 4.03 3.80 9.37
N LYS A 91 3.69 4.43 8.25
CA LYS A 91 3.76 5.89 8.09
C LYS A 91 2.51 6.63 8.60
N TYR A 92 1.50 5.91 9.05
CA TYR A 92 0.25 6.50 9.52
C TYR A 92 0.20 6.58 11.04
N ARG A 93 -0.51 7.58 11.55
CA ARG A 93 -1.01 7.64 12.92
C ARG A 93 -2.53 7.61 12.91
N ILE A 94 -3.09 6.78 13.76
CA ILE A 94 -4.52 6.54 13.86
C ILE A 94 -4.96 6.85 15.28
N PHE A 95 -6.04 7.61 15.39
CA PHE A 95 -6.68 7.93 16.65
C PHE A 95 -8.12 7.45 16.59
N VAL A 96 -8.58 6.85 17.68
CA VAL A 96 -9.99 6.54 17.91
C VAL A 96 -10.37 7.15 19.27
N GLY A 97 -11.45 7.87 19.33
CA GLY A 97 -11.83 8.48 20.60
C GLY A 97 -13.27 8.97 20.62
N ASP A 98 -13.71 9.24 21.84
CA ASP A 98 -14.99 9.84 22.14
C ASP A 98 -14.95 11.36 21.92
N LEU A 99 -15.95 11.88 21.23
CA LEU A 99 -16.09 13.30 20.92
C LEU A 99 -16.49 14.14 22.14
N LEU A 100 -16.97 13.52 23.22
CA LEU A 100 -17.39 14.23 24.44
C LEU A 100 -16.21 14.48 25.37
N SER A 101 -15.31 13.49 25.49
CA SER A 101 -14.17 13.54 26.41
C SER A 101 -12.90 14.14 25.81
N HIS A 102 -12.76 14.10 24.49
CA HIS A 102 -11.58 14.59 23.79
C HIS A 102 -11.96 15.41 22.55
N GLN A 103 -11.31 16.56 22.39
CA GLN A 103 -11.33 17.33 21.15
C GLN A 103 -10.02 17.11 20.38
N PRO A 104 -9.93 16.03 19.57
CA PRO A 104 -8.72 15.74 18.84
C PRO A 104 -8.44 16.80 17.78
N THR A 105 -7.17 17.09 17.56
CA THR A 105 -6.76 18.02 16.49
C THR A 105 -6.91 17.37 15.12
N TYR A 106 -7.80 17.91 14.31
CA TYR A 106 -8.04 17.47 12.92
C TYR A 106 -7.03 18.02 11.90
N LYS A 107 -6.15 18.92 12.34
CA LYS A 107 -5.13 19.54 11.46
C LYS A 107 -4.25 18.47 10.81
N ASN A 108 -4.03 18.59 9.50
CA ASN A 108 -3.24 17.67 8.69
C ASN A 108 -3.77 16.21 8.66
N SER A 109 -5.06 16.01 8.90
CA SER A 109 -5.66 14.67 8.79
C SER A 109 -5.91 14.30 7.33
N LYS A 110 -5.55 13.08 6.94
CA LYS A 110 -5.88 12.50 5.63
C LYS A 110 -7.34 12.05 5.57
N ALA A 111 -7.86 11.59 6.71
CA ALA A 111 -9.27 11.23 6.84
C ALA A 111 -9.76 11.44 8.27
N VAL A 112 -11.04 11.77 8.37
CA VAL A 112 -11.79 11.82 9.61
C VAL A 112 -13.10 11.08 9.37
N TYR A 113 -13.41 10.11 10.22
CA TYR A 113 -14.64 9.34 10.16
C TYR A 113 -15.35 9.41 11.50
N TYR A 114 -16.64 9.73 11.46
CA TYR A 114 -17.51 9.80 12.64
C TYR A 114 -18.39 8.55 12.70
N PHE A 115 -18.69 8.09 13.89
CA PHE A 115 -19.58 6.94 14.11
C PHE A 115 -20.25 6.99 15.47
N ASN A 116 -21.31 6.20 15.62
CA ASN A 116 -21.94 5.93 16.90
C ASN A 116 -21.35 4.64 17.47
N SER A 117 -20.91 4.65 18.73
CA SER A 117 -20.37 3.50 19.43
C SER A 117 -21.34 2.33 19.52
N GLU A 118 -22.65 2.57 19.47
CA GLU A 118 -23.67 1.52 19.43
C GLU A 118 -23.66 0.69 18.15
N TYR A 119 -23.13 1.25 17.03
CA TYR A 119 -23.02 0.54 15.75
C TYR A 119 -21.69 -0.20 15.59
N ILE A 120 -20.71 0.12 16.43
CA ILE A 120 -19.39 -0.51 16.46
C ILE A 120 -19.10 -0.83 17.94
N ASP A 121 -19.67 -1.91 18.41
CA ASP A 121 -19.61 -2.38 19.79
C ASP A 121 -18.37 -3.25 20.11
N LYS A 122 -17.60 -3.58 19.07
CA LYS A 122 -16.40 -4.41 19.19
C LYS A 122 -15.12 -3.60 19.11
N PRO A 123 -14.03 -4.07 19.77
CA PRO A 123 -12.74 -3.42 19.71
C PRO A 123 -12.28 -3.22 18.27
N LEU A 124 -11.84 -2.01 17.97
CA LEU A 124 -11.22 -1.68 16.69
C LEU A 124 -9.74 -2.05 16.68
N PHE A 125 -9.28 -2.54 15.58
CA PHE A 125 -7.85 -2.74 15.33
C PHE A 125 -7.46 -2.28 13.93
N VAL A 126 -6.18 -1.98 13.76
CA VAL A 126 -5.59 -1.67 12.46
C VAL A 126 -4.69 -2.81 12.01
N ARG A 127 -4.74 -3.12 10.74
CA ARG A 127 -3.91 -4.12 10.09
C ARG A 127 -3.65 -3.78 8.62
N THR A 128 -2.78 -4.55 7.98
CA THR A 128 -2.63 -4.52 6.52
C THR A 128 -3.82 -5.21 5.83
N PHE A 129 -3.99 -4.90 4.56
CA PHE A 129 -4.93 -5.58 3.68
C PHE A 129 -4.64 -7.08 3.58
N LYS A 130 -5.68 -7.91 3.60
CA LYS A 130 -5.62 -9.34 3.34
C LYS A 130 -6.42 -9.69 2.07
N GLN A 131 -5.93 -10.69 1.34
CA GLN A 131 -6.66 -11.18 0.18
C GLN A 131 -8.03 -11.73 0.61
N GLY A 132 -9.08 -11.33 -0.11
CA GLY A 132 -10.46 -11.70 0.24
C GLY A 132 -11.20 -10.64 1.07
N ASP A 133 -10.53 -9.65 1.62
CA ASP A 133 -11.15 -8.57 2.38
C ASP A 133 -12.29 -7.88 1.61
N ARG A 134 -13.40 -7.66 2.31
CA ARG A 134 -14.60 -7.00 1.78
C ARG A 134 -15.09 -5.93 2.73
N ILE A 135 -15.66 -4.87 2.18
CA ILE A 135 -16.24 -3.75 2.93
C ILE A 135 -17.63 -3.41 2.42
N HIS A 136 -18.56 -3.17 3.35
CA HIS A 136 -19.91 -2.69 3.05
C HIS A 136 -19.90 -1.17 2.86
N LEU A 137 -19.87 -0.73 1.62
CA LEU A 137 -19.86 0.70 1.29
C LEU A 137 -21.23 1.36 1.47
N PRO A 138 -21.28 2.66 1.76
CA PRO A 138 -22.54 3.41 1.76
C PRO A 138 -23.28 3.28 0.42
N GLY A 139 -24.60 3.05 0.44
CA GLY A 139 -25.41 2.92 -0.75
C GLY A 139 -25.27 1.60 -1.52
N MET A 140 -24.50 0.63 -1.01
CA MET A 140 -24.37 -0.69 -1.62
C MET A 140 -24.92 -1.78 -0.70
N GLU A 141 -25.73 -2.68 -1.27
CA GLU A 141 -26.26 -3.84 -0.54
C GLU A 141 -25.17 -4.90 -0.32
N GLN A 142 -24.36 -5.13 -1.34
CA GLN A 142 -23.33 -6.17 -1.29
C GLN A 142 -21.96 -5.59 -0.91
N ALA A 143 -21.21 -6.35 -0.12
CA ALA A 143 -19.84 -6.01 0.23
C ALA A 143 -18.90 -6.04 -0.98
N LYS A 144 -18.17 -4.97 -1.20
CA LYS A 144 -17.19 -4.84 -2.28
C LYS A 144 -15.82 -5.36 -1.85
N ARG A 145 -15.13 -6.09 -2.71
CA ARG A 145 -13.75 -6.54 -2.46
C ARG A 145 -12.80 -5.34 -2.42
N ILE A 146 -11.94 -5.27 -1.39
CA ILE A 146 -10.94 -4.20 -1.25
C ILE A 146 -9.94 -4.21 -2.40
N SER A 147 -9.54 -5.39 -2.88
CA SER A 147 -8.67 -5.49 -4.06
C SER A 147 -9.26 -4.80 -5.30
N ARG A 148 -10.60 -4.84 -5.47
CA ARG A 148 -11.27 -4.14 -6.55
C ARG A 148 -11.28 -2.63 -6.32
N ILE A 149 -11.46 -2.20 -5.07
CA ILE A 149 -11.37 -0.78 -4.71
C ILE A 149 -9.97 -0.23 -5.06
N PHE A 150 -8.91 -0.96 -4.74
CA PHE A 150 -7.54 -0.54 -5.07
C PHE A 150 -7.30 -0.38 -6.59
N ILE A 151 -7.93 -1.24 -7.41
CA ILE A 151 -7.87 -1.12 -8.88
C ILE A 151 -8.63 0.13 -9.34
N ASP A 152 -9.86 0.30 -8.86
CA ASP A 152 -10.75 1.41 -9.25
C ASP A 152 -10.14 2.78 -8.85
N GLU A 153 -9.46 2.84 -7.70
CA GLU A 153 -8.76 4.02 -7.18
C GLU A 153 -7.32 4.15 -7.71
N LYS A 154 -6.88 3.24 -8.59
CA LYS A 154 -5.53 3.21 -9.19
C LYS A 154 -4.40 3.19 -8.16
N ILE A 155 -4.61 2.52 -7.02
CA ILE A 155 -3.59 2.39 -5.98
C ILE A 155 -2.47 1.45 -6.46
N PRO A 156 -1.21 1.88 -6.48
CA PRO A 156 -0.06 1.05 -6.83
C PRO A 156 0.04 -0.21 -5.95
N VAL A 157 0.53 -1.31 -6.51
CA VAL A 157 0.55 -2.62 -5.82
C VAL A 157 1.38 -2.58 -4.53
N ASP A 158 2.50 -1.89 -4.55
CA ASP A 158 3.42 -1.68 -3.44
C ASP A 158 2.81 -0.85 -2.29
N GLU A 159 1.96 0.12 -2.61
CA GLU A 159 1.27 0.93 -1.61
C GLU A 159 0.11 0.20 -0.91
N ARG A 160 -0.51 -0.79 -1.57
CA ARG A 160 -1.70 -1.49 -1.03
C ARG A 160 -1.45 -2.13 0.33
N GLN A 161 -0.24 -2.68 0.55
CA GLN A 161 0.13 -3.33 1.81
C GLN A 161 0.50 -2.32 2.92
N LEU A 162 0.72 -1.06 2.57
CA LEU A 162 1.05 -0.02 3.53
C LEU A 162 -0.21 0.72 4.04
N LEU A 163 -1.32 0.58 3.34
CA LEU A 163 -2.57 1.25 3.70
C LEU A 163 -3.20 0.61 4.96
N PRO A 164 -3.58 1.42 5.96
CA PRO A 164 -4.22 0.91 7.16
C PRO A 164 -5.65 0.46 6.85
N VAL A 165 -5.95 -0.78 7.20
CA VAL A 165 -7.31 -1.31 7.22
C VAL A 165 -7.78 -1.31 8.67
N ILE A 166 -8.76 -0.48 8.99
CA ILE A 166 -9.38 -0.40 10.30
C ILE A 166 -10.58 -1.35 10.30
N ALA A 167 -10.61 -2.25 11.26
CA ALA A 167 -11.60 -3.32 11.31
C ALA A 167 -11.97 -3.67 12.74
N THR A 168 -13.10 -4.35 12.89
CA THR A 168 -13.46 -5.21 14.02
C THR A 168 -13.20 -6.67 13.64
N GLU A 169 -13.48 -7.59 14.53
CA GLU A 169 -13.40 -9.03 14.21
C GLU A 169 -14.32 -9.43 13.06
N ASP A 170 -15.47 -8.77 12.91
CA ASP A 170 -16.51 -9.17 11.97
C ASP A 170 -16.47 -8.39 10.66
N GLU A 171 -15.99 -7.15 10.68
CA GLU A 171 -16.15 -6.27 9.53
C GLU A 171 -15.04 -5.23 9.39
N ILE A 172 -14.90 -4.74 8.17
CA ILE A 172 -13.97 -3.65 7.86
C ILE A 172 -14.72 -2.32 7.92
N VAL A 173 -14.18 -1.40 8.71
CA VAL A 173 -14.75 -0.08 8.98
C VAL A 173 -14.22 0.97 8.02
N ALA A 174 -12.91 0.96 7.76
CA ALA A 174 -12.27 1.89 6.83
C ALA A 174 -11.02 1.31 6.19
N VAL A 175 -10.69 1.79 4.99
CA VAL A 175 -9.47 1.48 4.24
C VAL A 175 -8.73 2.80 4.00
N GLY A 176 -7.82 3.12 4.88
CA GLY A 176 -7.10 4.40 4.89
C GLY A 176 -8.04 5.59 4.76
N SER A 177 -7.65 6.54 3.92
CA SER A 177 -8.48 7.69 3.53
C SER A 177 -9.35 7.44 2.29
N ILE A 178 -9.30 6.22 1.74
CA ILE A 178 -9.85 5.88 0.42
C ILE A 178 -11.35 5.61 0.51
N ARG A 179 -11.74 4.67 1.36
CA ARG A 179 -13.14 4.24 1.51
C ARG A 179 -13.47 3.91 2.96
N HIS A 180 -14.74 4.05 3.28
CA HIS A 180 -15.28 3.71 4.60
C HIS A 180 -16.57 2.89 4.47
N SER A 181 -16.92 2.17 5.52
CA SER A 181 -18.15 1.40 5.59
C SER A 181 -19.36 2.29 5.81
N LYS A 182 -20.55 1.74 5.58
CA LYS A 182 -21.83 2.42 5.86
C LYS A 182 -22.04 2.78 7.34
N LYS A 183 -21.29 2.17 8.26
CA LYS A 183 -21.37 2.43 9.70
C LYS A 183 -20.70 3.74 10.11
N VAL A 184 -19.78 4.24 9.34
CA VAL A 184 -19.08 5.50 9.60
C VAL A 184 -19.37 6.55 8.53
N SER A 185 -19.11 7.82 8.82
CA SER A 185 -19.38 8.95 7.92
C SER A 185 -18.23 9.95 7.93
N LYS A 186 -17.99 10.62 6.81
CA LYS A 186 -17.05 11.76 6.73
C LYS A 186 -17.63 13.04 7.34
N SER A 187 -18.94 13.13 7.47
CA SER A 187 -19.61 14.25 8.11
C SER A 187 -20.25 13.78 9.40
N LYS A 188 -20.09 14.55 10.47
CA LYS A 188 -20.67 14.24 11.79
C LYS A 188 -22.19 14.24 11.70
N ARG A 189 -22.81 13.14 12.08
CA ARG A 189 -24.28 13.00 12.21
C ARG A 189 -24.72 13.33 13.64
N PRO A 190 -25.98 13.64 13.90
CA PRO A 190 -26.45 14.02 15.24
C PRO A 190 -26.18 13.00 16.35
N PHE A 191 -26.15 11.71 16.00
CA PHE A 191 -25.95 10.61 16.95
C PHE A 191 -24.51 10.09 17.00
N ASP A 192 -23.60 10.66 16.21
CA ASP A 192 -22.19 10.24 16.23
C ASP A 192 -21.52 10.78 17.48
N ASN A 193 -20.97 9.89 18.30
CA ASN A 193 -20.29 10.20 19.55
C ASN A 193 -18.79 9.85 19.51
N CYS A 194 -18.34 9.16 18.47
CA CYS A 194 -16.95 8.72 18.31
C CYS A 194 -16.35 9.18 16.98
N VAL A 195 -15.02 9.21 16.94
CA VAL A 195 -14.25 9.61 15.75
C VAL A 195 -13.05 8.70 15.52
N ILE A 196 -12.75 8.43 14.25
CA ILE A 196 -11.50 7.84 13.78
C ILE A 196 -10.76 8.90 12.98
N ILE A 197 -9.51 9.17 13.31
CA ILE A 197 -8.66 10.12 12.59
C ILE A 197 -7.43 9.40 12.06
N ILE A 198 -7.13 9.62 10.79
CA ILE A 198 -5.94 9.06 10.13
C ILE A 198 -5.06 10.21 9.67
N LYS A 199 -3.80 10.22 10.13
CA LYS A 199 -2.74 11.16 9.71
C LYS A 199 -1.63 10.40 8.98
N ASP A 200 -0.94 11.08 8.08
CA ASP A 200 0.27 10.59 7.42
C ASP A 200 1.47 11.34 8.03
N ASP A 201 2.41 10.61 8.62
CA ASP A 201 3.61 11.17 9.26
C ASP A 201 4.73 11.49 8.24
N SER A 202 4.49 11.28 6.95
CA SER A 202 5.47 11.57 5.88
C SER A 202 5.51 13.06 5.48
N LEU A 203 4.74 13.91 6.17
CA LEU A 203 4.62 15.35 5.87
C LEU A 203 5.21 16.21 6.99
#